data_267a41d17c8327911a68745c5abf46f4
#
_entry.id   267a41d17c8327911a68745c5abf46f4
#
_cell.length_a   1.000
_cell.length_b   1.000
_cell.length_c   1.000
_cell.angle_alpha   90.00
_cell.angle_beta   90.00
_cell.angle_gamma   90.00
#
_symmetry.space_group_name_H-M   'P 1'
#
loop_
_entity.id
_entity.type
_entity.pdbx_description
1 polymer ?
#
loop_
_entity_poly.entity_id
_entity_poly.type
_entity_poly.pdbx_seq_one_letter_code
_entity_poly.pdbx_strand_id
1 'polypeptide(L)'
;SSGQIQNKKSLKLAYVPQKFNPSHSLPLRVKDLLNLEKCDSVIKAEIVQDTGIAKLLESKVQQLSGGERQRVLLARALLRQPDILVLDEPMQGLDIQSEAELYDYVRSLPERYNCSVLIVSHDLQWVMQGTQRVVCLNKHICCSGLPDSIQQHPEYQALFGTNRAFYQHHHNH
;
A
#
# COMPACT_ATOMS: atom_id res chain seq x y z
N SER A 1 -12.64 5.48 -24.31
CA SER A 1 -11.90 4.24 -24.04
C SER A 1 -12.89 3.12 -23.77
N SER A 2 -12.71 1.98 -24.42
CA SER A 2 -13.53 0.78 -24.24
C SER A 2 -12.65 -0.32 -23.64
N GLY A 3 -13.19 -1.11 -22.73
CA GLY A 3 -12.52 -2.25 -22.13
C GLY A 3 -13.49 -3.11 -21.35
N GLN A 4 -13.11 -4.33 -21.04
CA GLN A 4 -13.88 -5.25 -20.21
C GLN A 4 -13.07 -5.62 -18.98
N ILE A 5 -13.69 -5.57 -17.81
CA ILE A 5 -13.13 -6.07 -16.56
C ILE A 5 -13.84 -7.39 -16.25
N GLN A 6 -13.07 -8.48 -16.20
CA GLN A 6 -13.59 -9.78 -15.79
C GLN A 6 -13.20 -10.05 -14.36
N ASN A 7 -14.16 -10.06 -13.45
CA ASN A 7 -13.94 -10.36 -12.04
C ASN A 7 -14.36 -11.80 -11.73
N LYS A 8 -13.54 -12.49 -10.92
CA LYS A 8 -13.98 -13.72 -10.28
C LYS A 8 -15.16 -13.40 -9.34
N LYS A 9 -16.27 -14.10 -9.49
CA LYS A 9 -17.41 -13.99 -8.55
C LYS A 9 -16.89 -14.28 -7.15
N SER A 10 -17.14 -13.44 -6.19
CA SER A 10 -16.67 -13.53 -4.78
C SER A 10 -15.30 -12.92 -4.45
N LEU A 11 -14.57 -12.31 -5.38
CA LEU A 11 -13.31 -11.66 -5.08
C LEU A 11 -13.52 -10.45 -4.15
N LYS A 12 -12.91 -10.48 -2.98
CA LYS A 12 -12.93 -9.38 -2.03
C LYS A 12 -11.77 -8.44 -2.33
N LEU A 13 -12.08 -7.21 -2.70
CA LEU A 13 -11.10 -6.17 -2.97
C LEU A 13 -11.18 -5.11 -1.88
N ALA A 14 -10.04 -4.73 -1.32
CA ALA A 14 -9.90 -3.55 -0.47
C ALA A 14 -8.95 -2.53 -1.12
N TYR A 15 -9.22 -1.26 -0.89
CA TYR A 15 -8.48 -0.15 -1.48
C TYR A 15 -8.06 0.85 -0.42
N VAL A 16 -6.79 1.20 -0.42
CA VAL A 16 -6.21 2.28 0.38
C VAL A 16 -5.88 3.44 -0.56
N PRO A 17 -6.61 4.56 -0.46
CA PRO A 17 -6.41 5.70 -1.34
C PRO A 17 -5.17 6.51 -0.97
N GLN A 18 -4.57 7.17 -1.95
CA GLN A 18 -3.47 8.11 -1.78
C GLN A 18 -3.78 9.23 -0.76
N LYS A 19 -5.01 9.73 -0.77
CA LYS A 19 -5.46 10.80 0.13
C LYS A 19 -6.74 10.39 0.83
N PHE A 20 -6.74 10.52 2.13
CA PHE A 20 -7.93 10.36 2.96
C PHE A 20 -8.08 11.59 3.85
N ASN A 21 -9.00 12.47 3.45
CA ASN A 21 -9.27 13.73 4.14
C ASN A 21 -10.73 13.72 4.64
N PRO A 22 -11.00 13.17 5.83
CA PRO A 22 -12.32 13.29 6.43
C PRO A 22 -12.64 14.75 6.71
N SER A 23 -13.91 15.14 6.56
CA SER A 23 -14.36 16.51 6.84
C SER A 23 -13.89 16.95 8.23
N HIS A 24 -13.33 18.15 8.33
CA HIS A 24 -12.91 18.72 9.62
C HIS A 24 -14.06 18.90 10.61
N SER A 25 -15.29 19.02 10.11
CA SER A 25 -16.50 19.13 10.93
C SER A 25 -16.95 17.83 11.59
N LEU A 26 -16.42 16.67 11.15
CA LEU A 26 -16.74 15.38 11.70
C LEU A 26 -15.60 14.90 12.61
N PRO A 27 -15.78 14.90 13.96
CA PRO A 27 -14.75 14.43 14.88
C PRO A 27 -14.68 12.88 14.87
N LEU A 28 -14.14 12.32 13.79
CA LEU A 28 -14.02 10.87 13.57
C LEU A 28 -12.81 10.34 14.34
N ARG A 29 -13.01 9.44 15.30
CA ARG A 29 -11.92 8.72 15.98
C ARG A 29 -11.52 7.50 15.15
N VAL A 30 -10.29 7.03 15.37
CA VAL A 30 -9.77 5.82 14.71
C VAL A 30 -10.69 4.62 14.98
N LYS A 31 -11.08 4.38 16.22
CA LYS A 31 -12.00 3.29 16.55
C LYS A 31 -13.33 3.35 15.81
N ASP A 32 -13.88 4.55 15.62
CA ASP A 32 -15.16 4.75 14.93
C ASP A 32 -15.00 4.44 13.43
N LEU A 33 -13.87 4.86 12.83
CA LEU A 33 -13.53 4.53 11.45
C LEU A 33 -13.38 3.02 11.23
N LEU A 34 -12.72 2.32 12.15
CA LEU A 34 -12.55 0.87 12.07
C LEU A 34 -13.87 0.12 12.31
N ASN A 35 -14.78 0.66 13.13
CA ASN A 35 -16.10 0.08 13.39
C ASN A 35 -17.07 0.15 12.21
N LEU A 36 -16.75 0.92 11.16
CA LEU A 36 -17.52 0.91 9.92
C LEU A 36 -17.39 -0.41 9.17
N GLU A 37 -16.30 -1.14 9.39
CA GLU A 37 -16.08 -2.45 8.78
C GLU A 37 -16.65 -3.56 9.69
N LYS A 38 -17.46 -4.44 9.10
CA LYS A 38 -18.00 -5.61 9.82
C LYS A 38 -16.92 -6.68 9.87
N CYS A 39 -16.34 -6.89 11.04
CA CYS A 39 -15.30 -7.89 11.28
C CYS A 39 -15.47 -8.51 12.65
N ASP A 40 -15.04 -9.76 12.79
CA ASP A 40 -14.94 -10.43 14.07
C ASP A 40 -14.03 -9.66 15.05
N SER A 41 -14.40 -9.67 16.34
CA SER A 41 -13.68 -8.90 17.36
C SER A 41 -12.26 -9.40 17.61
N VAL A 42 -12.03 -10.71 17.46
CA VAL A 42 -10.69 -11.31 17.63
C VAL A 42 -9.80 -10.88 16.47
N ILE A 43 -10.27 -11.04 15.23
CA ILE A 43 -9.54 -10.61 14.02
C ILE A 43 -9.25 -9.11 14.08
N LYS A 44 -10.20 -8.31 14.55
CA LYS A 44 -10.01 -6.87 14.71
C LYS A 44 -8.91 -6.55 15.71
N ALA A 45 -8.87 -7.23 16.86
CA ALA A 45 -7.84 -7.04 17.86
C ALA A 45 -6.46 -7.41 17.33
N GLU A 46 -6.35 -8.52 16.60
CA GLU A 46 -5.11 -8.96 15.95
C GLU A 46 -4.60 -7.91 14.95
N ILE A 47 -5.46 -7.42 14.05
CA ILE A 47 -5.08 -6.41 13.05
C ILE A 47 -4.66 -5.10 13.72
N VAL A 48 -5.35 -4.66 14.79
CA VAL A 48 -5.00 -3.45 15.55
C VAL A 48 -3.62 -3.57 16.18
N GLN A 49 -3.28 -4.73 16.73
CA GLN A 49 -1.93 -4.99 17.29
C GLN A 49 -0.88 -5.06 16.19
N ASP A 50 -1.15 -5.81 15.14
CA ASP A 50 -0.23 -6.07 14.04
C ASP A 50 0.14 -4.79 13.26
N THR A 51 -0.82 -3.89 13.07
CA THR A 51 -0.59 -2.58 12.44
C THR A 51 0.00 -1.53 13.40
N GLY A 52 0.14 -1.84 14.68
CA GLY A 52 0.71 -0.96 15.70
C GLY A 52 -0.15 0.26 16.05
N ILE A 53 -1.46 0.22 15.76
CA ILE A 53 -2.36 1.36 15.95
C ILE A 53 -3.14 1.34 17.27
N ALA A 54 -2.86 0.39 18.17
CA ALA A 54 -3.61 0.23 19.42
C ALA A 54 -3.69 1.53 20.27
N LYS A 55 -2.58 2.30 20.30
CA LYS A 55 -2.51 3.57 21.03
C LYS A 55 -3.28 4.72 20.37
N LEU A 56 -3.67 4.54 19.11
CA LEU A 56 -4.33 5.58 18.30
C LEU A 56 -5.85 5.48 18.30
N LEU A 57 -6.43 4.44 18.89
CA LEU A 57 -7.87 4.15 18.79
C LEU A 57 -8.76 5.31 19.25
N GLU A 58 -8.36 6.05 20.27
CA GLU A 58 -9.09 7.21 20.79
C GLU A 58 -8.72 8.53 20.08
N SER A 59 -7.67 8.53 19.28
CA SER A 59 -7.20 9.72 18.57
C SER A 59 -8.16 10.09 17.42
N LYS A 60 -8.27 11.40 17.15
CA LYS A 60 -9.00 11.90 15.99
C LYS A 60 -8.19 11.64 14.72
N VAL A 61 -8.83 11.12 13.68
CA VAL A 61 -8.15 10.80 12.41
C VAL A 61 -7.46 12.02 11.78
N GLN A 62 -8.01 13.22 11.99
CA GLN A 62 -7.44 14.47 11.50
C GLN A 62 -6.13 14.88 12.19
N GLN A 63 -5.85 14.33 13.38
CA GLN A 63 -4.68 14.66 14.19
C GLN A 63 -3.50 13.69 14.01
N LEU A 64 -3.71 12.64 13.22
CA LEU A 64 -2.69 11.63 12.95
C LEU A 64 -1.59 12.18 12.04
N SER A 65 -0.35 11.78 12.31
CA SER A 65 0.76 11.93 11.36
C SER A 65 0.48 11.19 10.05
N GLY A 66 1.26 11.44 9.01
CA GLY A 66 1.14 10.72 7.74
C GLY A 66 1.24 9.21 7.90
N GLY A 67 2.28 8.74 8.58
CA GLY A 67 2.52 7.32 8.83
C GLY A 67 1.45 6.66 9.69
N GLU A 68 1.03 7.32 10.78
CA GLU A 68 -0.07 6.83 11.62
C GLU A 68 -1.37 6.70 10.83
N ARG A 69 -1.68 7.69 10.00
CA ARG A 69 -2.88 7.68 9.15
C ARG A 69 -2.82 6.54 8.14
N GLN A 70 -1.67 6.34 7.52
CA GLN A 70 -1.49 5.25 6.56
C GLN A 70 -1.67 3.87 7.20
N ARG A 71 -1.11 3.66 8.41
CA ARG A 71 -1.31 2.41 9.19
C ARG A 71 -2.78 2.20 9.56
N VAL A 72 -3.50 3.25 9.93
CA VAL A 72 -4.94 3.18 10.23
C VAL A 72 -5.76 2.82 9.00
N LEU A 73 -5.46 3.40 7.83
CA LEU A 73 -6.15 3.07 6.58
C LEU A 73 -5.87 1.63 6.14
N LEU A 74 -4.62 1.19 6.33
CA LEU A 74 -4.22 -0.17 6.04
C LEU A 74 -4.94 -1.16 6.96
N ALA A 75 -4.97 -0.90 8.27
CA ALA A 75 -5.74 -1.69 9.23
C ALA A 75 -7.22 -1.81 8.81
N ARG A 76 -7.84 -0.68 8.46
CA ARG A 76 -9.22 -0.65 7.97
C ARG A 76 -9.43 -1.54 6.74
N ALA A 77 -8.51 -1.48 5.78
CA ALA A 77 -8.58 -2.28 4.57
C ALA A 77 -8.43 -3.78 4.88
N LEU A 78 -7.54 -4.15 5.80
CA LEU A 78 -7.31 -5.54 6.25
C LEU A 78 -8.51 -6.12 7.01
N LEU A 79 -9.28 -5.30 7.75
CA LEU A 79 -10.51 -5.74 8.41
C LEU A 79 -11.56 -6.32 7.42
N ARG A 80 -11.47 -5.99 6.16
CA ARG A 80 -12.32 -6.55 5.10
C ARG A 80 -11.89 -7.95 4.66
N GLN A 81 -10.75 -8.45 5.18
CA GLN A 81 -10.16 -9.73 4.78
C GLN A 81 -10.08 -9.86 3.25
N PRO A 82 -9.35 -8.98 2.57
CA PRO A 82 -9.33 -8.93 1.12
C PRO A 82 -8.55 -10.10 0.49
N ASP A 83 -8.98 -10.57 -0.67
CA ASP A 83 -8.18 -11.42 -1.55
C ASP A 83 -7.14 -10.58 -2.32
N ILE A 84 -7.50 -9.31 -2.62
CA ILE A 84 -6.62 -8.33 -3.25
C ILE A 84 -6.68 -7.01 -2.47
N LEU A 85 -5.52 -6.54 -2.03
CA LEU A 85 -5.33 -5.24 -1.41
C LEU A 85 -4.66 -4.30 -2.42
N VAL A 86 -5.33 -3.20 -2.73
CA VAL A 86 -4.81 -2.17 -3.64
C VAL A 86 -4.35 -0.98 -2.81
N LEU A 87 -3.09 -0.59 -2.98
CA LEU A 87 -2.45 0.54 -2.31
C LEU A 87 -2.07 1.60 -3.34
N ASP A 88 -2.59 2.80 -3.18
CA ASP A 88 -2.35 3.93 -4.08
C ASP A 88 -1.40 4.92 -3.41
N GLU A 89 -0.15 5.00 -3.91
CA GLU A 89 0.92 5.84 -3.40
C GLU A 89 1.10 5.75 -1.86
N PRO A 90 1.24 4.53 -1.29
CA PRO A 90 1.14 4.33 0.15
C PRO A 90 2.26 5.01 0.95
N MET A 91 3.39 5.33 0.33
CA MET A 91 4.55 5.96 0.98
C MET A 91 4.61 7.47 0.82
N GLN A 92 3.70 8.05 0.04
CA GLN A 92 3.78 9.47 -0.29
C GLN A 92 3.63 10.37 0.94
N GLY A 93 4.63 11.25 1.14
CA GLY A 93 4.60 12.25 2.21
C GLY A 93 4.92 11.71 3.60
N LEU A 94 5.51 10.52 3.68
CA LEU A 94 6.05 9.98 4.92
C LEU A 94 7.48 10.47 5.15
N ASP A 95 7.89 10.52 6.42
CA ASP A 95 9.30 10.64 6.77
C ASP A 95 10.03 9.32 6.52
N ILE A 96 11.37 9.38 6.42
CA ILE A 96 12.21 8.23 6.04
C ILE A 96 11.99 7.01 6.96
N GLN A 97 11.85 7.23 8.26
CA GLN A 97 11.66 6.12 9.21
C GLN A 97 10.28 5.49 9.04
N SER A 98 9.23 6.29 8.97
CA SER A 98 7.84 5.83 8.75
C SER A 98 7.70 5.09 7.42
N GLU A 99 8.41 5.57 6.38
CA GLU A 99 8.46 4.93 5.07
C GLU A 99 9.08 3.54 5.14
N ALA A 100 10.27 3.40 5.75
CA ALA A 100 10.96 2.13 5.89
C ALA A 100 10.11 1.09 6.67
N GLU A 101 9.54 1.51 7.80
CA GLU A 101 8.68 0.64 8.62
C GLU A 101 7.43 0.19 7.87
N LEU A 102 6.79 1.09 7.13
CA LEU A 102 5.60 0.77 6.34
C LEU A 102 5.95 -0.13 5.15
N TYR A 103 7.10 0.08 4.53
CA TYR A 103 7.63 -0.77 3.47
C TYR A 103 7.77 -2.22 3.90
N ASP A 104 8.46 -2.47 5.01
CA ASP A 104 8.67 -3.82 5.53
C ASP A 104 7.33 -4.48 5.91
N TYR A 105 6.43 -3.69 6.49
CA TYR A 105 5.10 -4.18 6.83
C TYR A 105 4.30 -4.58 5.57
N VAL A 106 4.25 -3.73 4.55
CA VAL A 106 3.52 -4.01 3.30
C VAL A 106 4.07 -5.24 2.59
N ARG A 107 5.38 -5.45 2.59
CA ARG A 107 6.00 -6.66 2.02
C ARG A 107 5.58 -7.95 2.74
N SER A 108 5.30 -7.87 4.02
CA SER A 108 4.88 -9.04 4.83
C SER A 108 3.41 -9.41 4.65
N LEU A 109 2.57 -8.50 4.12
CA LEU A 109 1.11 -8.69 4.03
C LEU A 109 0.67 -9.94 3.24
N PRO A 110 1.29 -10.27 2.07
CA PRO A 110 0.86 -11.44 1.32
C PRO A 110 0.93 -12.74 2.13
N GLU A 111 2.00 -12.92 2.89
CA GLU A 111 2.19 -14.12 3.72
C GLU A 111 1.32 -14.08 4.98
N ARG A 112 1.21 -12.90 5.63
CA ARG A 112 0.47 -12.74 6.89
C ARG A 112 -1.04 -12.87 6.72
N TYR A 113 -1.57 -12.32 5.65
CA TYR A 113 -3.02 -12.21 5.41
C TYR A 113 -3.52 -13.06 4.24
N ASN A 114 -2.63 -13.84 3.62
CA ASN A 114 -2.95 -14.67 2.44
C ASN A 114 -3.70 -13.88 1.36
N CYS A 115 -3.21 -12.67 1.04
CA CYS A 115 -3.79 -11.77 0.05
C CYS A 115 -2.75 -11.34 -1.00
N SER A 116 -3.20 -11.00 -2.19
CA SER A 116 -2.35 -10.34 -3.19
C SER A 116 -2.30 -8.85 -2.91
N VAL A 117 -1.14 -8.22 -3.06
CA VAL A 117 -0.98 -6.77 -2.91
C VAL A 117 -0.66 -6.15 -4.26
N LEU A 118 -1.48 -5.20 -4.69
CA LEU A 118 -1.25 -4.37 -5.88
C LEU A 118 -0.91 -2.96 -5.42
N ILE A 119 0.26 -2.47 -5.83
CA ILE A 119 0.75 -1.15 -5.45
C ILE A 119 0.81 -0.28 -6.70
N VAL A 120 0.25 0.91 -6.60
CA VAL A 120 0.43 1.98 -7.57
C VAL A 120 1.41 2.96 -6.97
N SER A 121 2.55 3.18 -7.62
CA SER A 121 3.57 4.12 -7.16
C SER A 121 4.38 4.69 -8.32
N HIS A 122 4.89 5.90 -8.13
CA HIS A 122 5.90 6.53 -8.98
C HIS A 122 7.31 6.42 -8.38
N ASP A 123 7.45 5.87 -7.20
CA ASP A 123 8.73 5.57 -6.58
C ASP A 123 9.31 4.27 -7.14
N LEU A 124 10.25 4.44 -8.06
CA LEU A 124 10.87 3.31 -8.76
C LEU A 124 11.74 2.46 -7.85
N GLN A 125 12.42 3.06 -6.87
CA GLN A 125 13.28 2.33 -5.95
C GLN A 125 12.44 1.34 -5.13
N TRP A 126 11.34 1.82 -4.61
CA TRP A 126 10.41 1.03 -3.83
C TRP A 126 9.80 -0.12 -4.65
N VAL A 127 9.33 0.21 -5.87
CA VAL A 127 8.73 -0.77 -6.79
C VAL A 127 9.73 -1.87 -7.15
N MET A 128 10.98 -1.51 -7.47
CA MET A 128 11.98 -2.48 -7.92
C MET A 128 12.49 -3.41 -6.81
N GLN A 129 12.54 -2.94 -5.57
CA GLN A 129 13.03 -3.76 -4.45
C GLN A 129 11.94 -4.60 -3.77
N GLY A 130 10.69 -4.17 -3.85
CA GLY A 130 9.59 -4.70 -3.04
C GLY A 130 8.58 -5.57 -3.76
N THR A 131 8.65 -5.69 -5.09
CA THR A 131 7.61 -6.35 -5.88
C THR A 131 8.10 -7.60 -6.61
N GLN A 132 7.19 -8.54 -6.83
CA GLN A 132 7.43 -9.75 -7.62
C GLN A 132 7.18 -9.51 -9.11
N ARG A 133 6.37 -8.53 -9.46
CA ARG A 133 6.01 -8.18 -10.82
C ARG A 133 5.73 -6.69 -10.96
N VAL A 134 6.23 -6.10 -12.01
CA VAL A 134 6.03 -4.69 -12.36
C VAL A 134 5.25 -4.57 -13.65
N VAL A 135 4.35 -3.58 -13.70
CA VAL A 135 3.64 -3.16 -14.90
C VAL A 135 3.86 -1.67 -15.07
N CYS A 136 4.50 -1.26 -16.15
CA CYS A 136 4.72 0.16 -16.45
C CYS A 136 3.58 0.71 -17.29
N LEU A 137 3.02 1.83 -16.86
CA LEU A 137 1.90 2.51 -17.49
C LEU A 137 2.29 3.91 -17.97
N ASN A 138 2.10 4.17 -19.26
CA ASN A 138 2.16 5.51 -19.83
C ASN A 138 1.05 5.63 -20.91
N LYS A 139 -0.19 5.88 -20.48
CA LYS A 139 -1.42 5.82 -21.28
C LYS A 139 -1.73 4.43 -21.85
N HIS A 140 -0.75 3.58 -22.01
CA HIS A 140 -0.83 2.16 -22.36
C HIS A 140 0.16 1.35 -21.50
N ILE A 141 0.08 0.05 -21.52
CA ILE A 141 1.08 -0.82 -20.88
C ILE A 141 2.33 -0.81 -21.76
N CYS A 142 3.40 -0.14 -21.28
CA CYS A 142 4.69 -0.05 -21.98
C CYS A 142 5.49 -1.34 -21.83
N CYS A 143 5.55 -1.85 -20.59
CA CYS A 143 6.29 -3.07 -20.29
C CYS A 143 5.70 -3.75 -19.05
N SER A 144 5.91 -5.04 -18.92
CA SER A 144 5.58 -5.79 -17.73
C SER A 144 6.48 -7.01 -17.55
N GLY A 145 6.89 -7.31 -16.31
CA GLY A 145 7.79 -8.42 -16.02
C GLY A 145 8.33 -8.40 -14.59
N LEU A 146 9.39 -9.17 -14.39
CA LEU A 146 10.17 -9.12 -13.14
C LEU A 146 10.93 -7.78 -13.08
N PRO A 147 11.17 -7.23 -11.87
CA PRO A 147 11.89 -5.96 -11.70
C PRO A 147 13.20 -5.87 -12.51
N ASP A 148 14.06 -6.89 -12.41
CA ASP A 148 15.36 -6.91 -13.11
C ASP A 148 15.21 -6.88 -14.62
N SER A 149 14.20 -7.57 -15.16
CA SER A 149 13.93 -7.60 -16.61
C SER A 149 13.40 -6.26 -17.11
N ILE A 150 12.60 -5.58 -16.29
CA ILE A 150 12.01 -4.27 -16.61
C ILE A 150 13.08 -3.19 -16.73
N GLN A 151 14.09 -3.18 -15.86
CA GLN A 151 15.18 -2.18 -15.91
C GLN A 151 15.94 -2.18 -17.24
N GLN A 152 16.00 -3.33 -17.93
CA GLN A 152 16.65 -3.50 -19.21
C GLN A 152 15.72 -3.23 -20.40
N HIS A 153 14.42 -3.01 -20.14
CA HIS A 153 13.44 -2.83 -21.23
C HIS A 153 13.61 -1.44 -21.88
N PRO A 154 13.67 -1.35 -23.22
CA PRO A 154 13.90 -0.08 -23.93
C PRO A 154 12.87 1.02 -23.58
N GLU A 155 11.59 0.66 -23.48
CA GLU A 155 10.53 1.61 -23.14
C GLU A 155 10.64 2.11 -21.69
N TYR A 156 11.09 1.26 -20.76
CA TYR A 156 11.39 1.68 -19.41
C TYR A 156 12.54 2.70 -19.38
N GLN A 157 13.62 2.41 -20.09
CA GLN A 157 14.77 3.32 -20.17
C GLN A 157 14.43 4.64 -20.87
N ALA A 158 13.54 4.62 -21.86
CA ALA A 158 13.04 5.83 -22.49
C ALA A 158 12.20 6.70 -21.57
N LEU A 159 11.43 6.10 -20.63
CA LEU A 159 10.59 6.83 -19.67
C LEU A 159 11.38 7.37 -18.47
N PHE A 160 12.33 6.59 -17.97
CA PHE A 160 12.99 6.88 -16.68
C PHE A 160 14.48 7.15 -16.79
N GLY A 161 15.08 6.99 -17.97
CA GLY A 161 16.50 7.21 -18.25
C GLY A 161 17.38 6.00 -17.89
N THR A 162 18.54 5.91 -18.56
CA THR A 162 19.52 4.82 -18.37
C THR A 162 20.37 4.96 -17.09
N ASN A 163 20.35 6.10 -16.42
CA ASN A 163 21.34 6.48 -15.39
C ASN A 163 20.78 6.74 -13.98
N ARG A 164 19.64 6.17 -13.63
CA ARG A 164 19.29 6.07 -12.19
C ARG A 164 19.91 4.80 -11.64
N ALA A 165 21.24 4.84 -11.37
CA ALA A 165 21.90 3.86 -10.54
C ALA A 165 21.20 3.84 -9.18
N PHE A 166 20.46 2.79 -8.90
CA PHE A 166 19.91 2.54 -7.59
C PHE A 166 21.09 2.33 -6.65
N TYR A 167 21.29 3.22 -5.68
CA TYR A 167 22.24 3.01 -4.59
C TYR A 167 21.83 1.73 -3.86
N GLN A 168 22.56 0.66 -4.07
CA GLN A 168 22.48 -0.54 -3.24
C GLN A 168 23.16 -0.20 -1.91
N HIS A 169 22.36 0.09 -0.89
CA HIS A 169 22.86 0.03 0.47
C HIS A 169 23.11 -1.45 0.83
N HIS A 170 24.36 -1.90 0.63
CA HIS A 170 24.82 -3.11 1.26
C HIS A 170 24.98 -2.84 2.76
N HIS A 171 24.02 -3.29 3.55
CA HIS A 171 24.26 -3.49 4.98
C HIS A 171 25.14 -4.72 5.15
N ASN A 172 26.48 -4.50 5.25
CA ASN A 172 27.38 -5.51 5.80
C ASN A 172 27.18 -5.52 7.33
N HIS A 173 26.68 -6.65 7.81
CA HIS A 173 26.79 -7.09 9.20
C HIS A 173 27.91 -8.13 9.29
#